data_b961987401da420166cabdc1c232a14d
#
_entry.id   b961987401da420166cabdc1c232a14d
#
_cell.length_a   1.000
_cell.length_b   1.000
_cell.length_c   1.000
_cell.angle_alpha   90.00
_cell.angle_beta   90.00
_cell.angle_gamma   90.00
#
_symmetry.space_group_name_H-M   'P 1'
#
loop_
_entity.id
_entity.type
_entity.pdbx_description
1 polymer ?
#
loop_
_entity_poly.entity_id
_entity_poly.type
_entity_poly.pdbx_seq_one_letter_code
_entity_poly.pdbx_strand_id
1 'polypeptide(L)'
;MVVFVEFFPYYFNKPLLFLTDTTAIYPVMKAVRTDVVVKEGSNVTLTCLGHKVEIIDTRIIWKFNDHEIQGNTNKKKIEKFLDKKRGSFSLYIKNVSAKDIGNYTCLAKVSAGRSKTHDDEDYVKLSLDKKGKFHLLLLFL
;
A
#
# COMPACT_ATOMS: atom_id res chain seq x y z
N MET A 1 8.43 6.35 -34.98
CA MET A 1 8.75 4.98 -34.55
C MET A 1 8.62 3.95 -35.69
N VAL A 2 7.63 4.02 -36.49
CA VAL A 2 7.47 3.19 -37.70
C VAL A 2 8.63 3.34 -38.70
N VAL A 3 9.23 4.49 -38.71
CA VAL A 3 10.38 4.83 -39.60
C VAL A 3 11.62 3.93 -39.39
N PHE A 4 11.82 3.45 -38.18
CA PHE A 4 12.94 2.55 -37.86
C PHE A 4 12.77 1.15 -38.47
N VAL A 5 11.56 0.74 -38.68
CA VAL A 5 11.25 -0.58 -39.23
C VAL A 5 11.56 -0.64 -40.71
N GLU A 6 11.44 0.48 -41.43
CA GLU A 6 11.69 0.54 -42.89
C GLU A 6 13.16 0.53 -43.23
N PHE A 7 14.01 1.09 -42.37
CA PHE A 7 15.45 1.19 -42.64
C PHE A 7 16.26 -0.04 -42.23
N PHE A 8 15.75 -0.87 -41.30
CA PHE A 8 16.52 -2.00 -40.77
C PHE A 8 15.62 -3.23 -40.58
N PRO A 9 15.38 -3.99 -41.62
CA PRO A 9 14.52 -5.18 -41.52
C PRO A 9 15.02 -6.23 -40.53
N TYR A 10 16.32 -6.24 -40.25
CA TYR A 10 16.90 -7.15 -39.27
C TYR A 10 16.54 -6.80 -37.81
N TYR A 11 16.11 -5.58 -37.55
CA TYR A 11 15.71 -5.14 -36.22
C TYR A 11 14.20 -5.14 -36.02
N PHE A 12 13.49 -5.57 -37.02
CA PHE A 12 12.03 -5.55 -37.00
C PHE A 12 11.41 -6.27 -35.80
N ASN A 13 11.95 -7.41 -35.40
CA ASN A 13 11.42 -8.19 -34.31
C ASN A 13 11.80 -7.64 -32.93
N LYS A 14 12.97 -7.02 -32.79
CA LYS A 14 13.43 -6.50 -31.50
C LYS A 14 12.63 -5.30 -31.01
N PRO A 15 12.41 -4.25 -31.81
CA PRO A 15 11.59 -3.12 -31.40
C PRO A 15 10.15 -3.50 -31.06
N LEU A 16 9.57 -4.45 -31.79
CA LEU A 16 8.22 -4.96 -31.52
C LEU A 16 8.13 -5.71 -30.20
N LEU A 17 9.12 -6.51 -29.85
CA LEU A 17 9.18 -7.20 -28.56
C LEU A 17 9.27 -6.21 -27.40
N PHE A 18 10.06 -5.15 -27.54
CA PHE A 18 10.14 -4.08 -26.55
C PHE A 18 8.83 -3.33 -26.37
N LEU A 19 8.11 -3.07 -27.43
CA LEU A 19 6.81 -2.37 -27.39
C LEU A 19 5.73 -3.22 -26.73
N THR A 20 5.77 -4.55 -26.88
CA THR A 20 4.83 -5.44 -26.21
C THR A 20 5.09 -5.55 -24.72
N ASP A 21 6.35 -5.48 -24.29
CA ASP A 21 6.71 -5.51 -22.87
C ASP A 21 6.32 -4.22 -22.13
N THR A 22 6.37 -3.07 -22.80
CA THR A 22 6.00 -1.78 -22.23
C THR A 22 4.48 -1.58 -22.07
N THR A 23 3.65 -2.45 -22.62
CA THR A 23 2.19 -2.35 -22.53
C THR A 23 1.61 -2.98 -21.26
N ALA A 24 2.40 -3.73 -20.49
CA ALA A 24 1.96 -4.28 -19.21
C ALA A 24 1.83 -3.15 -18.18
N ILE A 25 0.58 -2.75 -17.89
CA ILE A 25 0.27 -1.75 -16.88
C ILE A 25 -0.23 -2.49 -15.65
N TYR A 26 0.43 -2.29 -14.52
CA TYR A 26 0.03 -2.84 -13.23
C TYR A 26 0.12 -1.76 -12.15
N PRO A 27 -0.71 -1.85 -11.10
CA PRO A 27 -0.63 -0.90 -10.01
C PRO A 27 0.66 -1.10 -9.22
N VAL A 28 1.15 -0.03 -8.61
CA VAL A 28 2.28 -0.08 -7.68
C VAL A 28 1.84 0.57 -6.37
N MET A 29 1.94 -0.16 -5.28
CA MET A 29 1.63 0.32 -3.93
C MET A 29 2.91 0.53 -3.14
N LYS A 30 3.01 1.64 -2.42
CA LYS A 30 4.18 1.96 -1.60
C LYS A 30 3.74 2.56 -0.27
N ALA A 31 4.12 1.93 0.83
CA ALA A 31 3.93 2.50 2.15
C ALA A 31 4.82 3.74 2.32
N VAL A 32 4.27 4.82 2.86
CA VAL A 32 5.03 6.05 3.16
C VAL A 32 6.07 5.78 4.24
N ARG A 33 5.71 4.95 5.23
CA ARG A 33 6.61 4.43 6.25
C ARG A 33 6.36 2.95 6.45
N THR A 34 7.42 2.16 6.51
CA THR A 34 7.34 0.71 6.74
C THR A 34 7.28 0.35 8.21
N ASP A 35 7.82 1.21 9.08
CA ASP A 35 7.79 1.05 10.53
C ASP A 35 7.25 2.31 11.18
N VAL A 36 6.22 2.16 12.00
CA VAL A 36 5.59 3.25 12.77
C VAL A 36 5.54 2.85 14.22
N VAL A 37 6.11 3.69 15.07
CA VAL A 37 6.15 3.50 16.52
C VAL A 37 5.33 4.60 17.18
N VAL A 38 4.36 4.23 18.01
CA VAL A 38 3.45 5.17 18.67
C VAL A 38 3.29 4.87 20.14
N LYS A 39 2.91 5.87 20.91
CA LYS A 39 2.54 5.70 22.31
C LYS A 39 1.14 5.11 22.44
N GLU A 40 0.92 4.27 23.43
CA GLU A 40 -0.41 3.76 23.77
C GLU A 40 -1.39 4.92 24.01
N GLY A 41 -2.60 4.79 23.48
CA GLY A 41 -3.63 5.82 23.56
C GLY A 41 -3.56 6.91 22.51
N SER A 42 -2.49 7.00 21.73
CA SER A 42 -2.38 7.97 20.64
C SER A 42 -3.19 7.57 19.41
N ASN A 43 -3.41 8.53 18.53
CA ASN A 43 -3.99 8.30 17.22
C ASN A 43 -2.88 8.20 16.17
N VAL A 44 -3.07 7.37 15.16
CA VAL A 44 -2.09 7.18 14.09
C VAL A 44 -2.75 7.12 12.73
N THR A 45 -2.09 7.64 11.72
CA THR A 45 -2.47 7.50 10.32
C THR A 45 -1.39 6.72 9.58
N LEU A 46 -1.78 5.59 9.00
CA LEU A 46 -0.93 4.80 8.12
C LEU A 46 -1.29 5.13 6.69
N THR A 47 -0.29 5.42 5.84
CA THR A 47 -0.54 5.86 4.47
C THR A 47 0.27 5.05 3.47
N CYS A 48 -0.40 4.64 2.40
CA CYS A 48 0.21 4.09 1.19
C CYS A 48 -0.05 5.02 0.01
N LEU A 49 0.92 5.13 -0.86
CA LEU A 49 0.77 5.78 -2.16
C LEU A 49 0.61 4.71 -3.23
N GLY A 50 -0.35 4.92 -4.12
CA GLY A 50 -0.61 4.06 -5.25
C GLY A 50 -0.29 4.77 -6.56
N HIS A 51 0.38 4.08 -7.46
CA HIS A 51 0.66 4.55 -8.81
C HIS A 51 -0.08 3.70 -9.83
N LYS A 52 -0.65 4.32 -10.85
CA LYS A 52 -1.47 3.68 -11.90
C LYS A 52 -2.75 2.99 -11.39
N VAL A 53 -3.16 3.24 -10.17
CA VAL A 53 -4.40 2.67 -9.59
C VAL A 53 -5.66 3.31 -10.17
N GLU A 54 -5.54 4.54 -10.70
CA GLU A 54 -6.64 5.28 -11.31
C GLU A 54 -6.98 4.82 -12.72
N ILE A 55 -6.01 4.27 -13.44
CA ILE A 55 -6.16 3.81 -14.82
C ILE A 55 -6.52 2.32 -14.93
N ILE A 56 -6.32 1.59 -13.86
CA ILE A 56 -6.61 0.15 -13.79
C ILE A 56 -7.82 -0.03 -12.88
N ASP A 57 -8.72 -0.90 -13.27
CA ASP A 57 -9.84 -1.27 -12.39
C ASP A 57 -9.31 -2.04 -11.19
N THR A 58 -9.06 -1.30 -10.10
CA THR A 58 -8.50 -1.82 -8.86
C THR A 58 -9.43 -1.57 -7.69
N ARG A 59 -9.46 -2.51 -6.77
CA ARG A 59 -10.04 -2.36 -5.44
C ARG A 59 -8.92 -2.20 -4.42
N ILE A 60 -8.97 -1.13 -3.63
CA ILE A 60 -8.00 -0.90 -2.56
C ILE A 60 -8.50 -1.55 -1.28
N ILE A 61 -7.67 -2.40 -0.70
CA ILE A 61 -7.98 -3.19 0.49
C ILE A 61 -6.92 -2.92 1.55
N TRP A 62 -7.36 -2.68 2.78
CA TRP A 62 -6.49 -2.70 3.94
C TRP A 62 -6.68 -4.02 4.70
N LYS A 63 -5.57 -4.64 5.08
CA LYS A 63 -5.55 -5.86 5.92
C LYS A 63 -4.82 -5.58 7.23
N PHE A 64 -5.24 -6.24 8.27
CA PHE A 64 -4.54 -6.31 9.56
C PHE A 64 -4.19 -7.76 9.86
N ASN A 65 -2.90 -8.06 9.99
CA ASN A 65 -2.39 -9.44 10.16
C ASN A 65 -3.06 -10.41 9.18
N ASP A 66 -3.05 -10.08 7.89
CA ASP A 66 -3.62 -10.83 6.76
C ASP A 66 -5.15 -10.92 6.70
N HIS A 67 -5.87 -10.30 7.63
CA HIS A 67 -7.33 -10.24 7.60
C HIS A 67 -7.81 -8.91 7.04
N GLU A 68 -8.72 -8.94 6.07
CA GLU A 68 -9.30 -7.72 5.49
C GLU A 68 -10.05 -6.92 6.55
N ILE A 69 -9.71 -5.65 6.66
CA ILE A 69 -10.45 -4.70 7.50
C ILE A 69 -11.74 -4.33 6.79
N GLN A 70 -12.87 -4.79 7.32
CA GLN A 70 -14.20 -4.52 6.77
C GLN A 70 -14.71 -3.17 7.23
N GLY A 71 -15.06 -2.30 6.28
CA GLY A 71 -15.73 -1.03 6.56
C GLY A 71 -15.03 -0.13 7.59
N ASN A 72 -15.79 0.78 8.14
CA ASN A 72 -15.40 1.56 9.32
C ASN A 72 -15.91 0.82 10.56
N THR A 73 -15.03 0.01 11.14
CA THR A 73 -15.40 -0.93 12.20
C THR A 73 -15.23 -0.38 13.60
N ASN A 74 -15.94 -0.99 14.54
CA ASN A 74 -15.81 -0.78 15.97
C ASN A 74 -15.98 0.68 16.41
N LYS A 75 -17.20 1.21 16.32
CA LYS A 75 -17.56 2.54 16.82
C LYS A 75 -16.61 3.64 16.31
N LYS A 76 -16.25 3.58 15.03
CA LYS A 76 -15.34 4.53 14.35
C LYS A 76 -13.90 4.54 14.90
N LYS A 77 -13.42 3.43 15.44
CA LYS A 77 -12.03 3.30 15.86
C LYS A 77 -11.07 3.34 14.65
N ILE A 78 -11.48 2.73 13.54
CA ILE A 78 -10.71 2.69 12.29
C ILE A 78 -11.50 3.37 11.19
N GLU A 79 -10.87 4.34 10.55
CA GLU A 79 -11.44 5.05 9.40
C GLU A 79 -10.52 4.93 8.19
N LYS A 80 -11.11 4.66 7.02
CA LYS A 80 -10.38 4.56 5.75
C LYS A 80 -10.60 5.81 4.92
N PHE A 81 -9.52 6.35 4.37
CA PHE A 81 -9.53 7.45 3.44
C PHE A 81 -8.89 7.00 2.13
N LEU A 82 -9.69 6.80 1.10
CA LEU A 82 -9.26 6.22 -0.18
C LEU A 82 -9.45 7.24 -1.29
N ASP A 83 -8.38 7.92 -1.66
CA ASP A 83 -8.38 8.88 -2.77
C ASP A 83 -7.64 8.30 -3.98
N LYS A 84 -8.37 7.67 -4.89
CA LYS A 84 -7.81 7.08 -6.11
C LYS A 84 -7.22 8.13 -7.06
N LYS A 85 -7.79 9.32 -7.13
CA LYS A 85 -7.31 10.38 -8.03
C LYS A 85 -5.91 10.86 -7.64
N ARG A 86 -5.68 11.00 -6.34
CA ARG A 86 -4.38 11.39 -5.79
C ARG A 86 -3.46 10.20 -5.56
N GLY A 87 -3.98 8.98 -5.65
CA GLY A 87 -3.24 7.78 -5.33
C GLY A 87 -2.82 7.73 -3.85
N SER A 88 -3.66 8.27 -2.95
CA SER A 88 -3.39 8.30 -1.52
C SER A 88 -4.42 7.48 -0.76
N PHE A 89 -3.95 6.50 0.00
CA PHE A 89 -4.78 5.56 0.74
C PHE A 89 -4.32 5.52 2.18
N SER A 90 -5.17 5.99 3.08
CA SER A 90 -4.83 6.10 4.51
C SER A 90 -5.79 5.31 5.38
N LEU A 91 -5.23 4.78 6.46
CA LEU A 91 -5.95 4.13 7.53
C LEU A 91 -5.70 4.91 8.82
N TYR A 92 -6.75 5.50 9.37
CA TYR A 92 -6.70 6.24 10.63
C TYR A 92 -7.16 5.36 11.77
N ILE A 93 -6.33 5.20 12.80
CA ILE A 93 -6.59 4.36 13.96
C ILE A 93 -6.57 5.25 15.21
N LYS A 94 -7.68 5.26 15.94
CA LYS A 94 -7.85 6.03 17.17
C LYS A 94 -7.50 5.19 18.39
N ASN A 95 -6.92 5.84 19.39
CA ASN A 95 -6.67 5.24 20.71
C ASN A 95 -5.96 3.89 20.59
N VAL A 96 -4.76 3.90 20.05
CA VAL A 96 -3.98 2.69 19.78
C VAL A 96 -3.67 1.95 21.07
N SER A 97 -3.92 0.65 21.08
CA SER A 97 -3.64 -0.26 22.19
C SER A 97 -2.82 -1.46 21.71
N ALA A 98 -2.44 -2.33 22.62
CA ALA A 98 -1.70 -3.55 22.28
C ALA A 98 -2.42 -4.44 21.26
N LYS A 99 -3.76 -4.39 21.20
CA LYS A 99 -4.56 -5.13 20.21
C LYS A 99 -4.42 -4.64 18.78
N ASP A 100 -3.96 -3.41 18.61
CA ASP A 100 -3.82 -2.78 17.30
C ASP A 100 -2.42 -2.95 16.72
N ILE A 101 -1.51 -3.53 17.47
CA ILE A 101 -0.11 -3.75 17.06
C ILE A 101 -0.02 -4.91 16.09
N GLY A 102 0.69 -4.72 15.00
CA GLY A 102 0.88 -5.74 13.99
C GLY A 102 1.19 -5.17 12.61
N ASN A 103 1.00 -6.00 11.61
CA ASN A 103 1.24 -5.63 10.22
C ASN A 103 -0.06 -5.17 9.54
N TYR A 104 -0.01 -3.99 8.99
CA TYR A 104 -1.08 -3.41 8.17
C TYR A 104 -0.63 -3.43 6.71
N THR A 105 -1.37 -4.10 5.85
CA THR A 105 -1.07 -4.21 4.42
C THR A 105 -2.06 -3.40 3.61
N CYS A 106 -1.56 -2.57 2.71
CA CYS A 106 -2.37 -1.92 1.69
C CYS A 106 -2.20 -2.68 0.37
N LEU A 107 -3.30 -3.17 -0.16
CA LEU A 107 -3.36 -4.00 -1.36
C LEU A 107 -4.16 -3.30 -2.45
N ALA A 108 -3.60 -3.17 -3.64
CA ALA A 108 -4.33 -2.87 -4.85
C ALA A 108 -4.66 -4.17 -5.58
N LYS A 109 -5.91 -4.62 -5.44
CA LYS A 109 -6.41 -5.84 -6.07
C LYS A 109 -6.99 -5.53 -7.42
N VAL A 110 -6.47 -6.14 -8.47
CA VAL A 110 -6.94 -5.95 -9.84
C VAL A 110 -8.19 -6.79 -10.10
N SER A 111 -9.18 -6.19 -10.76
CA SER A 111 -10.40 -6.91 -11.13
C SER A 111 -10.11 -8.02 -12.13
N ALA A 112 -10.78 -9.16 -11.96
CA ALA A 112 -10.61 -10.33 -12.81
C ALA A 112 -10.94 -10.04 -14.28
N GLY A 113 -10.13 -10.58 -15.19
CA GLY A 113 -10.39 -10.52 -16.64
C GLY A 113 -9.28 -9.92 -17.51
N ARG A 114 -8.21 -9.39 -16.92
CA ARG A 114 -7.06 -8.91 -17.68
C ARG A 114 -5.84 -9.81 -17.45
N SER A 115 -5.45 -10.53 -18.47
CA SER A 115 -4.47 -11.63 -18.40
C SER A 115 -3.02 -11.24 -18.08
N LYS A 116 -2.71 -9.96 -17.89
CA LYS A 116 -1.34 -9.49 -17.66
C LYS A 116 -1.21 -8.47 -16.52
N THR A 117 -2.21 -8.39 -15.65
CA THR A 117 -2.18 -7.52 -14.50
C THR A 117 -2.16 -8.36 -13.23
N HIS A 118 -1.37 -7.95 -12.28
CA HIS A 118 -1.28 -8.59 -10.96
C HIS A 118 -1.49 -7.57 -9.87
N ASP A 119 -1.93 -8.07 -8.73
CA ASP A 119 -2.09 -7.29 -7.52
C ASP A 119 -0.73 -6.78 -7.03
N ASP A 120 -0.72 -5.66 -6.36
CA ASP A 120 0.46 -5.16 -5.67
C ASP A 120 0.12 -4.72 -4.26
N GLU A 121 1.03 -4.96 -3.34
CA GLU A 121 0.84 -4.63 -1.93
C GLU A 121 2.14 -4.15 -1.28
N ASP A 122 1.98 -3.35 -0.24
CA ASP A 122 3.06 -3.00 0.67
C ASP A 122 2.52 -2.97 2.10
N TYR A 123 3.37 -2.98 3.09
CA TYR A 123 2.97 -3.11 4.48
C TYR A 123 3.60 -2.07 5.39
N VAL A 124 2.91 -1.80 6.49
CA VAL A 124 3.36 -0.97 7.61
C VAL A 124 3.34 -1.79 8.88
N LYS A 125 4.45 -1.86 9.59
CA LYS A 125 4.51 -2.46 10.92
C LYS A 125 4.23 -1.39 11.96
N LEU A 126 3.15 -1.57 12.72
CA LEU A 126 2.79 -0.71 13.85
C LEU A 126 3.28 -1.32 15.16
N SER A 127 4.00 -0.55 15.95
CA SER A 127 4.56 -0.96 17.24
C SER A 127 4.30 0.09 18.31
N LEU A 128 4.29 -0.33 19.58
CA LEU A 128 4.21 0.60 20.69
C LEU A 128 5.61 1.05 21.12
N ASP A 129 5.72 2.33 21.47
CA ASP A 129 6.91 2.86 22.11
C ASP A 129 6.97 2.38 23.56
N LYS A 130 7.96 1.55 23.84
CA LYS A 130 8.22 0.99 25.17
C LYS A 130 9.22 1.81 26.00
N LYS A 131 9.85 2.82 25.41
CA LYS A 131 10.91 3.60 26.08
C LYS A 131 10.40 4.36 27.30
N GLY A 132 9.13 4.81 27.32
CA GLY A 132 8.54 5.49 28.45
C GLY A 132 8.45 4.66 29.73
N LYS A 133 8.29 3.35 29.62
CA LYS A 133 8.25 2.42 30.77
C LYS A 133 9.62 2.18 31.39
N PHE A 134 10.68 2.16 30.59
CA PHE A 134 12.05 2.04 31.07
C PHE A 134 12.54 3.28 31.82
N HIS A 135 12.12 4.45 31.38
CA HIS A 135 12.51 5.72 32.03
C HIS A 135 11.92 5.86 33.43
N LEU A 136 10.69 5.38 33.62
CA LEU A 136 10.06 5.35 34.96
C LEU A 136 10.75 4.36 35.91
N LEU A 137 11.19 3.20 35.42
CA LEU A 137 11.92 2.22 36.24
C LEU A 137 13.28 2.73 36.69
N LEU A 138 13.99 3.51 35.91
CA LEU A 138 15.27 4.12 36.24
C LEU A 138 15.15 5.24 37.29
N LEU A 139 14.00 5.89 37.39
CA LEU A 139 13.73 6.94 38.37
C LEU A 139 13.44 6.39 39.79
N PHE A 140 13.05 5.11 39.87
CA PHE A 140 12.77 4.42 41.14
C PHE A 140 13.94 3.54 41.64
N LEU A 141 14.99 3.43 40.89
CA LEU A 141 16.22 2.75 41.24
C LEU A 141 17.29 3.74 41.69
#